data_1c4c95af0d4d14c4c0208fa0332e4801
#
_entry.id   1c4c95af0d4d14c4c0208fa0332e4801
#
_cell.length_a   1.000
_cell.length_b   1.000
_cell.length_c   1.000
_cell.angle_alpha   90.00
_cell.angle_beta   90.00
_cell.angle_gamma   90.00
#
_symmetry.space_group_name_H-M   'P 1'
#
loop_
_entity.id
_entity.type
_entity.pdbx_description
1 polymer ?
#
loop_
_entity_poly.entity_id
_entity_poly.type
_entity_poly.pdbx_seq_one_letter_code
_entity_poly.pdbx_strand_id
1 'polypeptide(L)'
;MKGRSMKASARFSVCLGALLLAGLVSASPLAEQQFPVNMPQPKEGQFVHVPPTMEELEDSGLHPELQRVIRRGHDLFMNTQQLRGKNVFNSMNCSSCHMGEGRLPFASPVWPAAVILPNYRPKNDHVNSLEERIAGCFSYSMNGLPPEYGSDDMVALATYHQWLAKGVPIYQPGGNMYGRGYPRLPEPAQGMDYERGKQVYEANCSICHAADGSGLVQEGQEVFPAVWGKRSYNWGAGIIRHFTLASFVKHNMPLGRPNSLSDQEAWDVAYYINSQERPQDPRYTGDVRETRQKYLESFHKHSNYGLEVNGRLLADHADVGEKNFLKPEVLQDRHFSAD
;
A
#
# COMPACT_ATOMS: atom_id res chain seq x y z
N MET A 1 -17.07 -99.05 13.03
CA MET A 1 -15.92 -99.09 12.11
C MET A 1 -15.85 -97.80 11.37
N LYS A 2 -14.82 -97.05 11.66
CA LYS A 2 -14.12 -95.96 11.04
C LYS A 2 -14.82 -95.14 9.95
N GLY A 3 -15.35 -93.94 10.30
CA GLY A 3 -15.74 -92.87 9.38
C GLY A 3 -14.65 -91.80 9.35
N ARG A 4 -14.17 -91.47 8.15
CA ARG A 4 -13.19 -90.40 7.90
C ARG A 4 -13.88 -89.03 7.77
N SER A 5 -13.47 -88.09 8.59
CA SER A 5 -13.79 -86.67 8.48
C SER A 5 -12.95 -86.05 7.42
N MET A 6 -13.56 -85.36 6.44
CA MET A 6 -12.93 -84.46 5.48
C MET A 6 -12.93 -83.01 6.02
N LYS A 7 -11.79 -82.49 6.29
CA LYS A 7 -11.63 -81.09 6.64
C LYS A 7 -11.56 -80.26 5.34
N ALA A 8 -12.48 -79.34 5.12
CA ALA A 8 -12.42 -78.35 4.09
C ALA A 8 -11.60 -77.17 4.60
N SER A 9 -10.51 -76.85 3.90
CA SER A 9 -9.68 -75.67 4.15
C SER A 9 -10.23 -74.50 3.34
N ALA A 10 -10.80 -73.50 4.02
CA ALA A 10 -11.15 -72.21 3.42
C ALA A 10 -9.88 -71.34 3.27
N ARG A 11 -9.53 -71.00 2.04
CA ARG A 11 -8.50 -70.01 1.74
C ARG A 11 -9.12 -68.65 1.84
N PHE A 12 -8.72 -67.87 2.83
CA PHE A 12 -9.01 -66.43 2.90
C PHE A 12 -8.03 -65.68 1.95
N SER A 13 -8.54 -65.13 0.87
CA SER A 13 -7.86 -64.15 0.06
C SER A 13 -7.96 -62.78 0.76
N VAL A 14 -6.86 -62.30 1.28
CA VAL A 14 -6.77 -60.92 1.77
C VAL A 14 -6.55 -60.00 0.57
N CYS A 15 -7.59 -59.28 0.16
CA CYS A 15 -7.46 -58.14 -0.75
C CYS A 15 -6.87 -56.98 0.02
N LEU A 16 -5.60 -56.67 -0.26
CA LEU A 16 -4.95 -55.47 0.20
C LEU A 16 -5.53 -54.28 -0.62
N GLY A 17 -6.54 -53.62 -0.06
CA GLY A 17 -7.04 -52.36 -0.57
C GLY A 17 -6.05 -51.24 -0.25
N ALA A 18 -5.31 -50.74 -1.24
CA ALA A 18 -4.51 -49.55 -1.13
C ALA A 18 -5.49 -48.36 -0.98
N LEU A 19 -5.65 -47.85 0.23
CA LEU A 19 -6.26 -46.56 0.47
C LEU A 19 -5.29 -45.49 -0.07
N LEU A 20 -5.56 -44.96 -1.25
CA LEU A 20 -5.05 -43.69 -1.72
C LEU A 20 -5.68 -42.61 -0.84
N LEU A 21 -4.94 -42.17 0.18
CA LEU A 21 -5.17 -40.92 0.85
C LEU A 21 -4.89 -39.81 -0.18
N ALA A 22 -5.89 -39.45 -0.99
CA ALA A 22 -5.90 -38.18 -1.67
C ALA A 22 -5.96 -37.10 -0.59
N GLY A 23 -4.82 -36.50 -0.28
CA GLY A 23 -4.76 -35.32 0.54
C GLY A 23 -5.61 -34.27 -0.15
N LEU A 24 -6.82 -34.09 0.33
CA LEU A 24 -7.60 -32.88 0.06
C LEU A 24 -6.81 -31.72 0.65
N VAL A 25 -5.99 -31.08 -0.19
CA VAL A 25 -5.55 -29.71 0.07
C VAL A 25 -6.86 -28.92 0.10
N SER A 26 -7.38 -28.71 1.30
CA SER A 26 -8.47 -27.77 1.52
C SER A 26 -7.92 -26.41 1.08
N ALA A 27 -8.21 -26.01 -0.15
CA ALA A 27 -8.17 -24.63 -0.53
C ALA A 27 -9.12 -23.92 0.44
N SER A 28 -8.58 -23.23 1.42
CA SER A 28 -9.39 -22.36 2.28
C SER A 28 -10.23 -21.49 1.38
N PRO A 29 -11.55 -21.48 1.55
CA PRO A 29 -12.40 -20.72 0.68
C PRO A 29 -12.10 -19.24 0.90
N LEU A 30 -11.42 -18.61 -0.06
CA LEU A 30 -11.24 -17.16 -0.14
C LEU A 30 -12.57 -16.40 -0.07
N ALA A 31 -13.68 -17.12 -0.23
CA ALA A 31 -15.05 -16.61 -0.22
C ALA A 31 -15.54 -16.15 1.17
N GLU A 32 -14.93 -16.59 2.27
CA GLU A 32 -15.36 -16.21 3.63
C GLU A 32 -14.59 -15.04 4.21
N GLN A 33 -13.47 -14.64 3.60
CA GLN A 33 -12.84 -13.40 4.02
C GLN A 33 -13.56 -12.20 3.38
N GLN A 34 -13.90 -11.22 4.20
CA GLN A 34 -14.61 -10.00 3.87
C GLN A 34 -13.85 -9.14 2.85
N PHE A 35 -13.70 -9.66 1.62
CA PHE A 35 -13.28 -8.82 0.51
C PHE A 35 -14.50 -8.01 0.07
N PRO A 36 -14.34 -6.70 -0.23
CA PRO A 36 -15.44 -5.92 -0.76
C PRO A 36 -16.08 -6.61 -1.96
N VAL A 37 -17.40 -6.62 -1.99
CA VAL A 37 -18.19 -7.13 -3.12
C VAL A 37 -17.68 -6.44 -4.39
N ASN A 38 -17.33 -7.22 -5.44
CA ASN A 38 -16.78 -6.79 -6.73
C ASN A 38 -15.25 -6.65 -6.82
N MET A 39 -14.46 -7.29 -5.96
CA MET A 39 -13.01 -7.39 -6.23
C MET A 39 -12.71 -8.29 -7.43
N PRO A 40 -11.69 -7.97 -8.24
CA PRO A 40 -11.24 -8.86 -9.30
C PRO A 40 -10.89 -10.24 -8.74
N GLN A 41 -11.32 -11.31 -9.43
CA GLN A 41 -10.98 -12.66 -9.02
C GLN A 41 -9.51 -12.99 -9.36
N PRO A 42 -8.84 -13.86 -8.59
CA PRO A 42 -7.51 -14.33 -8.91
C PRO A 42 -7.49 -14.98 -10.31
N LYS A 43 -6.48 -14.69 -11.10
CA LYS A 43 -6.25 -15.36 -12.38
C LYS A 43 -5.49 -16.66 -12.15
N GLU A 44 -5.63 -17.60 -13.08
CA GLU A 44 -4.86 -18.85 -13.07
C GLU A 44 -3.35 -18.56 -12.96
N GLY A 45 -2.66 -19.28 -12.09
CA GLY A 45 -1.23 -19.12 -11.83
C GLY A 45 -0.84 -17.93 -10.98
N GLN A 46 -1.78 -17.10 -10.52
CA GLN A 46 -1.48 -16.05 -9.54
C GLN A 46 -1.25 -16.63 -8.15
N PHE A 47 -0.20 -16.15 -7.49
CA PHE A 47 0.02 -16.44 -6.08
C PHE A 47 -0.95 -15.61 -5.22
N VAL A 48 -1.79 -16.32 -4.46
CA VAL A 48 -2.75 -15.71 -3.54
C VAL A 48 -2.24 -15.87 -2.12
N HIS A 49 -2.18 -14.78 -1.38
CA HIS A 49 -1.77 -14.75 0.01
C HIS A 49 -2.82 -14.05 0.86
N VAL A 50 -3.12 -14.67 2.00
CA VAL A 50 -3.95 -14.08 3.04
C VAL A 50 -3.04 -13.72 4.20
N PRO A 51 -2.76 -12.42 4.41
CA PRO A 51 -1.89 -12.00 5.49
C PRO A 51 -2.49 -12.34 6.86
N PRO A 52 -1.69 -12.81 7.83
CA PRO A 52 -2.17 -13.15 9.16
C PRO A 52 -2.72 -11.90 9.88
N THR A 53 -3.65 -12.13 10.82
CA THR A 53 -4.24 -11.10 11.68
C THR A 53 -3.38 -10.85 12.93
N MET A 54 -3.73 -9.82 13.68
CA MET A 54 -3.09 -9.57 14.98
C MET A 54 -3.60 -10.54 16.08
N GLU A 55 -4.78 -11.14 15.91
CA GLU A 55 -5.29 -12.20 16.79
C GLU A 55 -4.48 -13.50 16.61
N GLU A 56 -4.17 -13.86 15.36
CA GLU A 56 -3.33 -15.03 15.06
C GLU A 56 -1.89 -14.89 15.58
N LEU A 57 -1.47 -13.67 15.93
CA LEU A 57 -0.15 -13.45 16.54
C LEU A 57 -0.04 -14.04 17.93
N GLU A 58 -1.11 -14.05 18.72
CA GLU A 58 -1.12 -14.58 20.09
C GLU A 58 -0.83 -16.08 20.10
N ASP A 59 -1.43 -16.81 19.17
CA ASP A 59 -1.28 -18.26 19.04
C ASP A 59 -0.17 -18.68 18.06
N SER A 60 0.66 -17.73 17.63
CA SER A 60 1.67 -17.94 16.58
C SER A 60 2.84 -18.86 17.00
N GLY A 61 3.04 -19.07 18.31
CA GLY A 61 4.22 -19.76 18.86
C GLY A 61 5.54 -18.99 18.75
N LEU A 62 5.50 -17.74 18.30
CA LEU A 62 6.68 -16.88 18.21
C LEU A 62 7.15 -16.46 19.62
N HIS A 63 8.47 -16.19 19.75
CA HIS A 63 9.03 -15.67 20.99
C HIS A 63 8.30 -14.39 21.44
N PRO A 64 7.96 -14.22 22.73
CA PRO A 64 7.19 -13.09 23.24
C PRO A 64 7.77 -11.72 22.86
N GLU A 65 9.10 -11.60 22.85
CA GLU A 65 9.76 -10.35 22.43
C GLU A 65 9.50 -10.04 20.95
N LEU A 66 9.53 -11.05 20.07
CA LEU A 66 9.20 -10.86 18.67
C LEU A 66 7.74 -10.46 18.48
N GLN A 67 6.81 -11.05 19.24
CA GLN A 67 5.40 -10.65 19.24
C GLN A 67 5.25 -9.20 19.68
N ARG A 68 5.98 -8.76 20.72
CA ARG A 68 5.98 -7.38 21.20
C ARG A 68 6.43 -6.40 20.11
N VAL A 69 7.48 -6.73 19.36
CA VAL A 69 8.00 -5.91 18.26
C VAL A 69 6.99 -5.84 17.11
N ILE A 70 6.34 -6.95 16.75
CA ILE A 70 5.27 -6.98 15.73
C ILE A 70 4.11 -6.08 16.15
N ARG A 71 3.64 -6.16 17.42
CA ARG A 71 2.57 -5.28 17.93
C ARG A 71 2.97 -3.81 17.86
N ARG A 72 4.21 -3.48 18.24
CA ARG A 72 4.72 -2.10 18.10
C ARG A 72 4.69 -1.64 16.65
N GLY A 73 5.07 -2.50 15.69
CA GLY A 73 5.01 -2.18 14.26
C GLY A 73 3.59 -1.96 13.76
N HIS A 74 2.63 -2.80 14.18
CA HIS A 74 1.21 -2.61 13.90
C HIS A 74 0.69 -1.28 14.48
N ASP A 75 0.99 -0.97 15.74
CA ASP A 75 0.56 0.26 16.39
C ASP A 75 1.09 1.51 15.66
N LEU A 76 2.37 1.49 15.28
CA LEU A 76 2.97 2.56 14.48
C LEU A 76 2.33 2.69 13.10
N PHE A 77 1.98 1.57 12.47
CA PHE A 77 1.35 1.54 11.17
C PHE A 77 -0.07 2.12 11.21
N MET A 78 -0.85 1.76 12.21
CA MET A 78 -2.22 2.21 12.40
C MET A 78 -2.30 3.64 12.92
N ASN A 79 -1.42 4.02 13.81
CA ASN A 79 -1.32 5.35 14.39
C ASN A 79 0.10 5.93 14.24
N THR A 80 0.47 6.25 12.99
CA THR A 80 1.77 6.85 12.67
C THR A 80 1.91 8.25 13.27
N GLN A 81 0.79 8.87 13.68
CA GLN A 81 0.77 10.17 14.35
C GLN A 81 1.48 10.17 15.73
N GLN A 82 1.76 9.00 16.33
CA GLN A 82 2.66 8.89 17.50
C GLN A 82 4.03 9.50 17.23
N LEU A 83 4.45 9.53 15.96
CA LEU A 83 5.75 10.06 15.52
C LEU A 83 5.65 11.53 15.01
N ARG A 84 4.50 12.19 15.23
CA ARG A 84 4.30 13.58 14.80
C ARG A 84 5.30 14.51 15.49
N GLY A 85 5.82 15.46 14.72
CA GLY A 85 6.84 16.41 15.18
C GLY A 85 8.26 15.84 15.22
N LYS A 86 8.42 14.52 15.09
CA LYS A 86 9.73 13.85 14.98
C LYS A 86 9.96 13.29 13.58
N ASN A 87 9.05 12.43 13.12
CA ASN A 87 9.18 11.72 11.85
C ASN A 87 8.02 12.01 10.89
N VAL A 88 6.90 12.54 11.36
CA VAL A 88 5.68 12.80 10.61
C VAL A 88 5.31 14.28 10.74
N PHE A 89 5.04 14.94 9.59
CA PHE A 89 4.71 16.37 9.53
C PHE A 89 3.45 16.64 8.70
N ASN A 90 2.56 15.68 8.65
CA ASN A 90 1.21 15.81 8.13
C ASN A 90 0.25 14.97 8.98
N SER A 91 -1.02 14.89 8.58
CA SER A 91 -2.04 14.16 9.32
C SER A 91 -2.27 12.73 8.84
N MET A 92 -1.35 12.17 8.03
CA MET A 92 -1.50 10.85 7.45
C MET A 92 -1.01 9.74 8.39
N ASN A 93 -1.64 8.57 8.31
CA ASN A 93 -1.13 7.30 8.82
C ASN A 93 -0.77 6.37 7.66
N CYS A 94 0.06 5.37 7.89
CA CYS A 94 0.33 4.34 6.87
C CYS A 94 -0.98 3.69 6.40
N SER A 95 -1.89 3.42 7.34
CA SER A 95 -3.22 2.87 7.11
C SER A 95 -4.15 3.77 6.28
N SER A 96 -3.86 5.07 6.15
CA SER A 96 -4.66 5.99 5.30
C SER A 96 -4.62 5.60 3.81
N CYS A 97 -3.54 4.97 3.35
CA CYS A 97 -3.37 4.51 1.97
C CYS A 97 -3.27 2.99 1.86
N HIS A 98 -2.71 2.32 2.89
CA HIS A 98 -2.55 0.88 2.97
C HIS A 98 -3.65 0.31 3.87
N MET A 99 -4.87 0.25 3.33
CA MET A 99 -6.09 -0.03 4.09
C MET A 99 -6.15 -1.45 4.65
N GLY A 100 -7.08 -1.68 5.59
CA GLY A 100 -7.25 -2.98 6.24
C GLY A 100 -5.95 -3.44 6.92
N GLU A 101 -5.34 -2.56 7.72
CA GLU A 101 -4.08 -2.84 8.43
C GLU A 101 -2.90 -3.19 7.49
N GLY A 102 -2.92 -2.70 6.25
CA GLY A 102 -1.94 -3.07 5.22
C GLY A 102 -2.13 -4.46 4.62
N ARG A 103 -3.27 -5.10 4.87
CA ARG A 103 -3.61 -6.47 4.47
C ARG A 103 -4.53 -6.53 3.25
N LEU A 104 -5.35 -5.48 3.03
CA LEU A 104 -6.43 -5.50 2.06
C LEU A 104 -5.90 -5.59 0.62
N PRO A 105 -6.29 -6.63 -0.17
CA PRO A 105 -5.96 -6.70 -1.58
C PRO A 105 -6.43 -5.47 -2.35
N PHE A 106 -5.67 -5.05 -3.36
CA PHE A 106 -5.94 -3.87 -4.20
C PHE A 106 -5.99 -2.51 -3.47
N ALA A 107 -5.66 -2.50 -2.18
CA ALA A 107 -5.39 -1.29 -1.39
C ALA A 107 -3.89 -1.15 -1.09
N SER A 108 -3.04 -1.59 -2.01
CA SER A 108 -1.58 -1.60 -1.86
C SER A 108 -1.12 -2.30 -0.57
N PRO A 109 -1.47 -3.59 -0.38
CA PRO A 109 -1.03 -4.34 0.80
C PRO A 109 0.50 -4.28 0.95
N VAL A 110 0.98 -4.33 2.18
CA VAL A 110 2.42 -4.07 2.44
C VAL A 110 3.27 -5.33 2.50
N TRP A 111 2.67 -6.50 2.69
CA TRP A 111 3.38 -7.79 2.74
C TRP A 111 4.25 -8.09 1.51
N PRO A 112 3.86 -7.69 0.26
CA PRO A 112 4.70 -7.97 -0.90
C PRO A 112 6.08 -7.31 -0.81
N ALA A 113 6.18 -6.16 -0.13
CA ALA A 113 7.46 -5.47 0.03
C ALA A 113 8.47 -6.33 0.81
N ALA A 114 8.02 -7.08 1.81
CA ALA A 114 8.90 -7.92 2.63
C ALA A 114 9.52 -9.11 1.88
N VAL A 115 8.91 -9.54 0.77
CA VAL A 115 9.39 -10.71 0.00
C VAL A 115 10.01 -10.38 -1.36
N ILE A 116 9.78 -9.17 -1.89
CA ILE A 116 10.38 -8.74 -3.15
C ILE A 116 11.60 -7.83 -2.97
N LEU A 117 11.78 -7.26 -1.79
CA LEU A 117 12.94 -6.42 -1.49
C LEU A 117 14.02 -7.25 -0.75
N PRO A 118 15.32 -6.96 -0.96
CA PRO A 118 15.87 -5.86 -1.79
C PRO A 118 15.64 -6.06 -3.27
N ASN A 119 15.36 -4.97 -4.00
CA ASN A 119 15.20 -5.00 -5.46
C ASN A 119 15.47 -3.62 -6.07
N TYR A 120 15.89 -3.61 -7.36
CA TYR A 120 16.05 -2.38 -8.12
C TYR A 120 14.71 -1.66 -8.31
N ARG A 121 14.72 -0.36 -8.12
CA ARG A 121 13.54 0.50 -8.25
C ARG A 121 13.81 1.70 -9.16
N PRO A 122 13.13 1.76 -10.33
CA PRO A 122 13.33 2.86 -11.30
C PRO A 122 13.01 4.25 -10.75
N LYS A 123 12.21 4.34 -9.67
CA LYS A 123 11.83 5.63 -9.07
C LYS A 123 13.03 6.43 -8.55
N ASN A 124 14.00 5.75 -8.03
CA ASN A 124 15.20 6.35 -7.43
C ASN A 124 16.50 5.73 -7.95
N ASP A 125 16.41 5.00 -9.06
CA ASP A 125 17.55 4.39 -9.77
C ASP A 125 18.52 3.66 -8.83
N HIS A 126 17.95 2.82 -7.95
CA HIS A 126 18.69 2.24 -6.84
C HIS A 126 18.10 0.89 -6.40
N VAL A 127 18.94 -0.01 -5.86
CA VAL A 127 18.49 -1.22 -5.19
C VAL A 127 18.07 -0.87 -3.77
N ASN A 128 16.76 -0.92 -3.51
CA ASN A 128 16.21 -0.59 -2.20
C ASN A 128 16.03 -1.81 -1.30
N SER A 129 16.33 -1.65 -0.02
CA SER A 129 15.90 -2.55 1.05
C SER A 129 14.44 -2.30 1.45
N LEU A 130 13.89 -3.13 2.33
CA LEU A 130 12.56 -2.91 2.90
C LEU A 130 12.53 -1.62 3.74
N GLU A 131 13.55 -1.37 4.54
CA GLU A 131 13.67 -0.18 5.38
C GLU A 131 13.75 1.09 4.53
N GLU A 132 14.52 1.08 3.44
CA GLU A 132 14.56 2.20 2.49
C GLU A 132 13.20 2.43 1.82
N ARG A 133 12.45 1.36 1.56
CA ARG A 133 11.08 1.50 1.04
C ARG A 133 10.16 2.15 2.05
N ILE A 134 10.26 1.77 3.33
CA ILE A 134 9.53 2.39 4.45
C ILE A 134 9.98 3.85 4.63
N ALA A 135 11.30 4.11 4.63
CA ALA A 135 11.87 5.45 4.71
C ALA A 135 11.30 6.40 3.65
N GLY A 136 11.15 5.90 2.40
CA GLY A 136 10.53 6.66 1.33
C GLY A 136 9.05 7.02 1.61
N CYS A 137 8.31 6.22 2.38
CA CYS A 137 6.96 6.59 2.80
C CYS A 137 6.98 7.76 3.79
N PHE A 138 7.91 7.76 4.75
CA PHE A 138 8.08 8.89 5.65
C PHE A 138 8.46 10.17 4.91
N SER A 139 9.43 10.09 4.00
CA SER A 139 9.91 11.27 3.25
C SER A 139 8.84 11.90 2.37
N TYR A 140 7.98 11.10 1.74
CA TYR A 140 7.02 11.59 0.76
C TYR A 140 5.57 11.55 1.27
N SER A 141 5.09 10.40 1.72
CA SER A 141 3.70 10.24 2.11
C SER A 141 3.40 10.88 3.46
N MET A 142 4.32 10.79 4.42
CA MET A 142 4.19 11.42 5.75
C MET A 142 4.73 12.85 5.77
N ASN A 143 5.23 13.37 4.63
CA ASN A 143 5.90 14.66 4.54
C ASN A 143 6.94 14.85 5.65
N GLY A 144 7.71 13.79 5.98
CA GLY A 144 8.49 13.65 7.21
C GLY A 144 9.94 13.26 7.00
N LEU A 145 10.53 12.81 8.10
CA LEU A 145 11.87 12.20 8.16
C LEU A 145 11.72 10.73 8.54
N PRO A 146 12.42 9.81 7.88
CA PRO A 146 12.37 8.43 8.29
C PRO A 146 12.97 8.25 9.69
N PRO A 147 12.49 7.28 10.48
CA PRO A 147 13.22 6.78 11.62
C PRO A 147 14.61 6.28 11.17
N GLU A 148 15.62 6.38 12.03
CA GLU A 148 16.96 5.88 11.73
C GLU A 148 16.94 4.37 11.43
N TYR A 149 17.81 3.94 10.50
CA TYR A 149 17.97 2.51 10.22
C TYR A 149 18.46 1.78 11.47
N GLY A 150 17.84 0.63 11.76
CA GLY A 150 18.13 -0.14 12.97
C GLY A 150 17.52 0.42 14.26
N SER A 151 16.82 1.57 14.22
CA SER A 151 16.07 2.04 15.39
C SER A 151 14.88 1.13 15.68
N ASP A 152 14.44 1.11 16.94
CA ASP A 152 13.30 0.29 17.38
C ASP A 152 12.04 0.52 16.53
N ASP A 153 11.75 1.76 16.15
CA ASP A 153 10.58 2.09 15.32
C ASP A 153 10.73 1.55 13.88
N MET A 154 11.91 1.67 13.27
CA MET A 154 12.15 1.13 11.92
C MET A 154 12.13 -0.40 11.94
N VAL A 155 12.78 -1.03 12.92
CA VAL A 155 12.77 -2.49 13.10
C VAL A 155 11.34 -3.00 13.33
N ALA A 156 10.55 -2.31 14.16
CA ALA A 156 9.16 -2.69 14.42
C ALA A 156 8.30 -2.63 13.15
N LEU A 157 8.40 -1.55 12.37
CA LEU A 157 7.68 -1.43 11.10
C LEU A 157 8.10 -2.52 10.10
N ALA A 158 9.40 -2.77 9.93
CA ALA A 158 9.89 -3.82 9.03
C ALA A 158 9.42 -5.22 9.50
N THR A 159 9.46 -5.48 10.81
CA THR A 159 9.01 -6.75 11.39
C THR A 159 7.50 -6.96 11.20
N TYR A 160 6.69 -5.91 11.29
CA TYR A 160 5.26 -5.99 10.97
C TYR A 160 5.02 -6.35 9.49
N HIS A 161 5.75 -5.76 8.55
CA HIS A 161 5.67 -6.15 7.14
C HIS A 161 6.03 -7.63 6.92
N GLN A 162 7.06 -8.11 7.64
CA GLN A 162 7.47 -9.52 7.58
C GLN A 162 6.43 -10.45 8.21
N TRP A 163 5.79 -10.05 9.32
CA TRP A 163 4.66 -10.79 9.90
C TRP A 163 3.55 -10.97 8.89
N LEU A 164 3.13 -9.90 8.22
CA LEU A 164 2.10 -9.95 7.19
C LEU A 164 2.48 -10.83 5.99
N ALA A 165 3.77 -11.07 5.76
CA ALA A 165 4.29 -11.92 4.70
C ALA A 165 4.55 -13.38 5.15
N LYS A 166 4.13 -13.76 6.36
CA LYS A 166 4.35 -15.12 6.89
C LYS A 166 3.87 -16.18 5.90
N GLY A 167 4.76 -17.13 5.56
CA GLY A 167 4.46 -18.23 4.64
C GLY A 167 4.59 -17.89 3.15
N VAL A 168 4.92 -16.66 2.79
CA VAL A 168 5.15 -16.26 1.39
C VAL A 168 6.61 -16.56 1.01
N PRO A 169 6.87 -17.29 -0.09
CA PRO A 169 8.22 -17.49 -0.60
C PRO A 169 8.91 -16.17 -0.98
N ILE A 170 10.20 -16.06 -0.67
CA ILE A 170 11.01 -14.89 -1.02
C ILE A 170 11.15 -14.79 -2.55
N TYR A 171 11.29 -13.57 -3.06
CA TYR A 171 11.48 -13.26 -4.49
C TYR A 171 10.34 -13.72 -5.41
N GLN A 172 9.11 -13.76 -4.91
CA GLN A 172 7.96 -13.97 -5.79
C GLN A 172 7.88 -12.84 -6.83
N PRO A 173 7.66 -13.17 -8.13
CA PRO A 173 7.46 -12.17 -9.15
C PRO A 173 6.26 -11.27 -8.79
N GLY A 174 6.52 -9.97 -8.60
CA GLY A 174 5.49 -9.06 -8.16
C GLY A 174 4.28 -8.94 -9.07
N GLY A 175 4.44 -9.21 -10.38
CA GLY A 175 3.34 -9.24 -11.35
C GLY A 175 2.41 -10.45 -11.20
N ASN A 176 2.84 -11.47 -10.46
CA ASN A 176 2.08 -12.72 -10.26
C ASN A 176 1.41 -12.80 -8.87
N MET A 177 1.48 -11.74 -8.06
CA MET A 177 0.84 -11.68 -6.75
C MET A 177 -0.55 -11.07 -6.85
N TYR A 178 -1.56 -11.85 -6.47
CA TYR A 178 -2.95 -11.36 -6.42
C TYR A 178 -3.08 -10.21 -5.42
N GLY A 179 -3.84 -9.19 -5.78
CA GLY A 179 -4.15 -8.06 -4.91
C GLY A 179 -3.02 -7.08 -4.65
N ARG A 180 -1.82 -7.31 -5.24
CA ARG A 180 -0.69 -6.39 -5.10
C ARG A 180 -0.97 -5.06 -5.80
N GLY A 181 -0.76 -3.94 -5.08
CA GLY A 181 -0.94 -2.59 -5.62
C GLY A 181 -2.40 -2.24 -5.83
N TYR A 182 -2.68 -1.52 -6.91
CA TYR A 182 -4.02 -1.16 -7.35
C TYR A 182 -4.26 -1.74 -8.73
N PRO A 183 -5.44 -2.30 -9.05
CA PRO A 183 -5.76 -2.75 -10.40
C PRO A 183 -5.68 -1.56 -11.36
N ARG A 184 -4.94 -1.73 -12.46
CA ARG A 184 -4.81 -0.67 -13.45
C ARG A 184 -6.12 -0.49 -14.20
N LEU A 185 -6.62 0.75 -14.21
CA LEU A 185 -7.78 1.13 -15.01
C LEU A 185 -7.38 1.30 -16.48
N PRO A 186 -8.32 1.05 -17.42
CA PRO A 186 -8.15 1.48 -18.80
C PRO A 186 -7.93 3.01 -18.86
N GLU A 187 -7.28 3.48 -19.91
CA GLU A 187 -7.13 4.91 -20.15
C GLU A 187 -8.52 5.57 -20.29
N PRO A 188 -8.70 6.81 -19.78
CA PRO A 188 -10.02 7.46 -19.78
C PRO A 188 -10.48 7.78 -21.21
N ALA A 189 -11.64 7.25 -21.61
CA ALA A 189 -12.15 7.37 -22.97
C ALA A 189 -12.37 8.82 -23.45
N GLN A 190 -12.67 9.73 -22.50
CA GLN A 190 -12.91 11.17 -22.79
C GLN A 190 -11.72 12.05 -22.36
N GLY A 191 -10.54 11.46 -22.10
CA GLY A 191 -9.49 12.17 -21.41
C GLY A 191 -9.85 12.51 -19.97
N MET A 192 -8.92 13.16 -19.25
CA MET A 192 -9.16 13.66 -17.88
C MET A 192 -9.68 15.10 -17.95
N ASP A 193 -10.63 15.45 -17.08
CA ASP A 193 -11.22 16.78 -17.04
C ASP A 193 -11.34 17.30 -15.61
N TYR A 194 -10.90 18.54 -15.41
CA TYR A 194 -10.85 19.16 -14.09
C TYR A 194 -12.24 19.45 -13.52
N GLU A 195 -13.14 19.99 -14.35
CA GLU A 195 -14.48 20.40 -13.89
C GLU A 195 -15.38 19.18 -13.62
N ARG A 196 -15.31 18.13 -14.48
CA ARG A 196 -15.97 16.86 -14.17
C ARG A 196 -15.40 16.24 -12.88
N GLY A 197 -14.09 16.27 -12.71
CA GLY A 197 -13.44 15.77 -11.49
C GLY A 197 -13.85 16.54 -10.24
N LYS A 198 -14.00 17.87 -10.33
CA LYS A 198 -14.54 18.71 -9.27
C LYS A 198 -15.96 18.30 -8.87
N GLN A 199 -16.83 18.11 -9.85
CA GLN A 199 -18.21 17.67 -9.60
C GLN A 199 -18.25 16.30 -8.90
N VAL A 200 -17.43 15.34 -9.35
CA VAL A 200 -17.33 14.03 -8.70
C VAL A 200 -16.84 14.17 -7.26
N TYR A 201 -15.83 15.03 -7.02
CA TYR A 201 -15.30 15.29 -5.68
C TYR A 201 -16.37 15.88 -4.75
N GLU A 202 -17.06 16.93 -5.20
CA GLU A 202 -18.12 17.59 -4.44
C GLU A 202 -19.25 16.62 -4.08
N ALA A 203 -19.63 15.75 -5.00
CA ALA A 203 -20.73 14.80 -4.81
C ALA A 203 -20.38 13.59 -3.93
N ASN A 204 -19.12 13.14 -3.93
CA ASN A 204 -18.75 11.83 -3.35
C ASN A 204 -17.65 11.88 -2.28
N CYS A 205 -16.85 12.95 -2.23
CA CYS A 205 -15.63 12.98 -1.43
C CYS A 205 -15.64 14.06 -0.35
N SER A 206 -16.23 15.23 -0.67
CA SER A 206 -16.19 16.42 0.19
C SER A 206 -16.84 16.23 1.55
N ILE A 207 -17.80 15.32 1.66
CA ILE A 207 -18.48 14.99 2.94
C ILE A 207 -17.50 14.45 3.99
N CYS A 208 -16.46 13.73 3.57
CA CYS A 208 -15.43 13.18 4.46
C CYS A 208 -14.15 14.01 4.42
N HIS A 209 -13.72 14.41 3.21
CA HIS A 209 -12.44 15.07 3.01
C HIS A 209 -12.52 16.61 3.01
N ALA A 210 -13.67 17.19 3.35
CA ALA A 210 -14.01 18.61 3.27
C ALA A 210 -13.97 19.16 1.83
N ALA A 211 -14.63 20.29 1.58
CA ALA A 211 -14.69 20.91 0.25
C ALA A 211 -13.31 21.42 -0.22
N ASP A 212 -12.46 21.80 0.73
CA ASP A 212 -11.10 22.28 0.51
C ASP A 212 -10.03 21.18 0.60
N GLY A 213 -10.43 19.90 0.67
CA GLY A 213 -9.53 18.75 0.77
C GLY A 213 -8.75 18.63 2.07
N SER A 214 -9.06 19.45 3.07
CA SER A 214 -8.33 19.51 4.34
C SER A 214 -8.59 18.32 5.27
N GLY A 215 -9.55 17.44 4.93
CA GLY A 215 -9.97 16.32 5.76
C GLY A 215 -10.88 16.74 6.90
N LEU A 216 -11.14 15.82 7.82
CA LEU A 216 -11.97 16.06 9.00
C LEU A 216 -11.19 15.79 10.28
N VAL A 217 -11.14 16.78 11.15
CA VAL A 217 -10.55 16.65 12.49
C VAL A 217 -11.67 16.83 13.52
N GLN A 218 -11.79 15.89 14.47
CA GLN A 218 -12.69 15.99 15.61
C GLN A 218 -11.88 15.83 16.90
N GLU A 219 -12.07 16.74 17.84
CA GLU A 219 -11.37 16.73 19.15
C GLU A 219 -9.84 16.61 19.02
N GLY A 220 -9.27 17.22 17.96
CA GLY A 220 -7.84 17.18 17.68
C GLY A 220 -7.34 15.88 17.03
N GLN A 221 -8.23 14.92 16.75
CA GLN A 221 -7.90 13.68 16.06
C GLN A 221 -8.34 13.73 14.59
N GLU A 222 -7.49 13.21 13.71
CA GLU A 222 -7.82 13.04 12.31
C GLU A 222 -8.82 11.90 12.14
N VAL A 223 -10.03 12.22 11.71
CA VAL A 223 -11.08 11.23 11.39
C VAL A 223 -10.99 10.81 9.93
N PHE A 224 -10.83 11.80 9.04
CA PHE A 224 -10.56 11.56 7.63
C PHE A 224 -9.35 12.39 7.18
N PRO A 225 -8.40 11.79 6.45
CA PRO A 225 -7.16 12.46 6.10
C PRO A 225 -7.37 13.58 5.08
N ALA A 226 -6.47 14.57 5.13
CA ALA A 226 -6.37 15.58 4.09
C ALA A 226 -5.93 14.93 2.77
N VAL A 227 -6.60 15.28 1.66
CA VAL A 227 -6.28 14.75 0.32
C VAL A 227 -5.48 15.72 -0.54
N TRP A 228 -5.36 16.99 -0.13
CA TRP A 228 -4.41 18.01 -0.60
C TRP A 228 -4.16 19.05 0.49
N GLY A 229 -3.38 20.11 0.19
CA GLY A 229 -3.02 21.15 1.13
C GLY A 229 -1.95 20.70 2.13
N LYS A 230 -1.68 21.56 3.12
CA LYS A 230 -0.55 21.46 4.05
C LYS A 230 -0.46 20.15 4.84
N ARG A 231 -1.60 19.54 5.15
CA ARG A 231 -1.67 18.33 5.97
C ARG A 231 -1.69 17.03 5.16
N SER A 232 -1.56 17.11 3.84
CA SER A 232 -1.52 15.96 2.96
C SER A 232 -0.08 15.50 2.67
N TYR A 233 0.06 14.46 1.86
CA TYR A 233 1.35 14.01 1.32
C TYR A 233 1.96 15.07 0.39
N ASN A 234 3.27 15.07 0.27
CA ASN A 234 3.94 16.02 -0.62
C ASN A 234 3.92 15.55 -2.09
N TRP A 235 4.23 16.49 -3.01
CA TRP A 235 4.18 16.21 -4.45
C TRP A 235 5.32 15.32 -4.98
N GLY A 236 6.18 14.78 -4.11
CA GLY A 236 7.10 13.67 -4.42
C GLY A 236 6.51 12.28 -4.17
N ALA A 237 5.30 12.17 -3.59
CA ALA A 237 4.68 10.90 -3.26
C ALA A 237 4.22 10.12 -4.50
N GLY A 238 4.23 8.78 -4.44
CA GLY A 238 3.88 7.93 -5.59
C GLY A 238 2.43 8.04 -6.07
N ILE A 239 1.53 8.48 -5.20
CA ILE A 239 0.09 8.61 -5.50
C ILE A 239 -0.26 9.89 -6.27
N ILE A 240 0.69 10.80 -6.49
CA ILE A 240 0.49 11.97 -7.36
C ILE A 240 0.28 11.61 -8.84
N ARG A 241 0.61 10.39 -9.24
CA ARG A 241 0.34 9.91 -10.59
C ARG A 241 -1.15 9.67 -10.77
N HIS A 242 -1.75 10.25 -11.79
CA HIS A 242 -3.19 10.17 -12.02
C HIS A 242 -3.70 8.74 -12.05
N PHE A 243 -3.04 7.83 -12.79
CA PHE A 243 -3.45 6.43 -12.84
C PHE A 243 -3.36 5.71 -11.49
N THR A 244 -2.40 6.09 -10.63
CA THR A 244 -2.28 5.48 -9.30
C THR A 244 -3.42 5.92 -8.39
N LEU A 245 -3.73 7.22 -8.39
CA LEU A 245 -4.84 7.75 -7.60
C LEU A 245 -6.20 7.31 -8.16
N ALA A 246 -6.38 7.30 -9.48
CA ALA A 246 -7.60 6.81 -10.12
C ALA A 246 -7.89 5.35 -9.73
N SER A 247 -6.86 4.49 -9.81
CA SER A 247 -6.98 3.09 -9.41
C SER A 247 -7.27 2.92 -7.92
N PHE A 248 -6.63 3.73 -7.05
CA PHE A 248 -6.94 3.74 -5.62
C PHE A 248 -8.37 4.16 -5.36
N VAL A 249 -8.81 5.29 -5.94
CA VAL A 249 -10.17 5.81 -5.77
C VAL A 249 -11.21 4.81 -6.26
N LYS A 250 -11.05 4.27 -7.47
CA LYS A 250 -11.99 3.29 -8.03
C LYS A 250 -12.25 2.12 -7.10
N HIS A 251 -11.18 1.53 -6.57
CA HIS A 251 -11.29 0.26 -5.86
C HIS A 251 -11.46 0.40 -4.34
N ASN A 252 -11.25 1.60 -3.77
CA ASN A 252 -11.24 1.79 -2.33
C ASN A 252 -12.12 2.95 -1.85
N MET A 253 -12.53 3.86 -2.74
CA MET A 253 -13.31 5.05 -2.39
C MET A 253 -14.59 5.14 -3.23
N PRO A 254 -15.64 5.78 -2.70
CA PRO A 254 -15.84 6.27 -1.35
C PRO A 254 -15.75 5.14 -0.32
N LEU A 255 -15.21 5.43 0.87
CA LEU A 255 -15.08 4.42 1.94
C LEU A 255 -16.44 3.78 2.24
N GLY A 256 -16.50 2.45 2.26
CA GLY A 256 -17.74 1.67 2.42
C GLY A 256 -18.53 1.45 1.11
N ARG A 257 -18.16 2.11 0.01
CA ARG A 257 -18.79 1.91 -1.32
C ARG A 257 -17.72 1.79 -2.45
N PRO A 258 -16.76 0.88 -2.33
CA PRO A 258 -15.74 0.67 -3.36
C PRO A 258 -16.41 0.29 -4.70
N ASN A 259 -15.75 0.63 -5.81
CA ASN A 259 -16.22 0.39 -7.19
C ASN A 259 -17.54 1.07 -7.57
N SER A 260 -18.07 2.01 -6.78
CA SER A 260 -19.31 2.72 -7.10
C SER A 260 -19.14 3.79 -8.18
N LEU A 261 -17.94 4.36 -8.34
CA LEU A 261 -17.62 5.30 -9.42
C LEU A 261 -17.35 4.54 -10.73
N SER A 262 -17.68 5.15 -11.86
CA SER A 262 -17.19 4.68 -13.17
C SER A 262 -15.66 4.88 -13.29
N ASP A 263 -15.03 4.24 -14.26
CA ASP A 263 -13.59 4.42 -14.51
C ASP A 263 -13.30 5.87 -14.91
N GLN A 264 -14.16 6.50 -15.73
CA GLN A 264 -14.03 7.90 -16.12
C GLN A 264 -14.11 8.86 -14.93
N GLU A 265 -15.07 8.67 -14.02
CA GLU A 265 -15.19 9.47 -12.79
C GLU A 265 -13.96 9.31 -11.89
N ALA A 266 -13.42 8.10 -11.77
CA ALA A 266 -12.22 7.85 -11.01
C ALA A 266 -10.99 8.57 -11.60
N TRP A 267 -10.84 8.62 -12.91
CA TRP A 267 -9.80 9.38 -13.59
C TRP A 267 -9.98 10.90 -13.43
N ASP A 268 -11.19 11.41 -13.64
CA ASP A 268 -11.48 12.83 -13.54
C ASP A 268 -11.25 13.35 -12.10
N VAL A 269 -11.74 12.63 -11.09
CA VAL A 269 -11.52 13.04 -9.69
C VAL A 269 -10.05 12.90 -9.27
N ALA A 270 -9.33 11.92 -9.78
CA ALA A 270 -7.90 11.80 -9.54
C ALA A 270 -7.12 12.97 -10.15
N TYR A 271 -7.51 13.40 -11.36
CA TYR A 271 -6.94 14.57 -11.99
C TYR A 271 -7.22 15.84 -11.19
N TYR A 272 -8.47 16.05 -10.75
CA TYR A 272 -8.88 17.19 -9.91
C TYR A 272 -8.06 17.25 -8.61
N ILE A 273 -7.99 16.13 -7.86
CA ILE A 273 -7.26 16.05 -6.58
C ILE A 273 -5.76 16.28 -6.78
N ASN A 274 -5.16 15.74 -7.83
CA ASN A 274 -3.74 15.91 -8.13
C ASN A 274 -3.40 17.21 -8.88
N SER A 275 -4.40 18.06 -9.11
CA SER A 275 -4.26 19.45 -9.58
C SER A 275 -4.33 20.48 -8.45
N GLN A 276 -4.32 20.04 -7.20
CA GLN A 276 -4.33 20.90 -6.02
C GLN A 276 -2.92 21.03 -5.41
N GLU A 277 -2.68 22.15 -4.70
CA GLU A 277 -1.40 22.38 -4.04
C GLU A 277 -1.16 21.41 -2.88
N ARG A 278 0.09 21.05 -2.68
CA ARG A 278 0.58 20.13 -1.66
C ARG A 278 1.87 20.62 -1.05
N PRO A 279 2.33 20.04 0.07
CA PRO A 279 3.67 20.31 0.57
C PRO A 279 4.73 19.98 -0.48
N GLN A 280 5.81 20.72 -0.46
CA GLN A 280 6.91 20.63 -1.41
C GLN A 280 7.59 19.26 -1.39
N ASP A 281 7.99 18.77 -2.57
CA ASP A 281 8.89 17.61 -2.68
C ASP A 281 10.21 17.89 -1.93
N PRO A 282 10.65 16.99 -1.05
CA PRO A 282 11.91 17.19 -0.33
C PRO A 282 13.15 17.30 -1.23
N ARG A 283 13.05 16.93 -2.51
CA ARG A 283 14.11 17.01 -3.51
C ARG A 283 14.07 18.31 -4.33
N TYR A 284 13.22 19.26 -3.93
CA TYR A 284 13.06 20.54 -4.62
C TYR A 284 14.40 21.26 -4.80
N THR A 285 14.72 21.63 -6.05
CA THR A 285 16.01 22.22 -6.45
C THR A 285 16.06 23.76 -6.33
N GLY A 286 14.93 24.39 -5.99
CA GLY A 286 14.77 25.84 -6.04
C GLY A 286 13.90 26.29 -7.22
N ASP A 287 13.68 25.42 -8.20
CA ASP A 287 12.80 25.62 -9.35
C ASP A 287 11.92 24.37 -9.56
N VAL A 288 10.61 24.57 -9.75
CA VAL A 288 9.67 23.46 -9.86
C VAL A 288 9.80 22.71 -11.20
N ARG A 289 10.11 23.42 -12.30
CA ARG A 289 10.30 22.81 -13.62
C ARG A 289 11.58 22.01 -13.69
N GLU A 290 12.67 22.53 -13.09
CA GLU A 290 13.92 21.79 -12.95
C GLU A 290 13.71 20.53 -12.08
N THR A 291 13.04 20.67 -10.95
CA THR A 291 12.72 19.53 -10.06
C THR A 291 11.89 18.49 -10.78
N ARG A 292 10.88 18.91 -11.56
CA ARG A 292 10.10 17.99 -12.40
C ARG A 292 11.00 17.25 -13.39
N GLN A 293 11.81 17.97 -14.15
CA GLN A 293 12.70 17.38 -15.14
C GLN A 293 13.63 16.33 -14.52
N LYS A 294 14.19 16.64 -13.36
CA LYS A 294 15.17 15.77 -12.68
C LYS A 294 14.53 14.54 -12.03
N TYR A 295 13.36 14.67 -11.41
CA TYR A 295 12.81 13.63 -10.52
C TYR A 295 11.45 13.07 -10.93
N LEU A 296 10.68 13.76 -11.76
CA LEU A 296 9.33 13.33 -12.10
C LEU A 296 9.21 12.80 -13.53
N GLU A 297 9.97 13.30 -14.48
CA GLU A 297 9.82 12.93 -15.91
C GLU A 297 10.04 11.44 -16.18
N SER A 298 10.95 10.79 -15.46
CA SER A 298 11.22 9.37 -15.66
C SER A 298 10.13 8.46 -15.09
N PHE A 299 9.61 8.77 -13.89
CA PHE A 299 8.73 7.88 -13.16
C PHE A 299 7.36 8.47 -12.82
N HIS A 300 7.29 9.79 -12.66
CA HIS A 300 6.07 10.51 -12.29
C HIS A 300 5.54 11.43 -13.39
N LYS A 301 5.93 11.21 -14.65
CA LYS A 301 5.52 12.03 -15.81
C LYS A 301 4.01 12.26 -15.93
N HIS A 302 3.21 11.31 -15.43
CA HIS A 302 1.74 11.38 -15.40
C HIS A 302 1.22 12.10 -14.14
N SER A 303 1.91 13.16 -13.70
CA SER A 303 1.46 14.07 -12.65
C SER A 303 1.48 15.51 -13.16
N ASN A 304 0.76 16.40 -12.50
CA ASN A 304 0.64 17.81 -12.90
C ASN A 304 1.70 18.73 -12.28
N TYR A 305 2.46 18.27 -11.27
CA TYR A 305 3.42 19.14 -10.57
C TYR A 305 4.57 19.55 -11.50
N GLY A 306 4.79 20.87 -11.56
CA GLY A 306 5.70 21.49 -12.53
C GLY A 306 5.12 21.71 -13.92
N LEU A 307 3.81 21.50 -14.10
CA LEU A 307 3.06 21.86 -15.32
C LEU A 307 2.02 22.94 -15.01
N GLU A 308 1.56 23.61 -16.06
CA GLU A 308 0.47 24.57 -15.94
C GLU A 308 -0.87 23.84 -15.92
N VAL A 309 -1.69 24.16 -14.92
CA VAL A 309 -3.05 23.67 -14.76
C VAL A 309 -3.96 24.88 -14.53
N ASN A 310 -4.97 25.06 -15.39
CA ASN A 310 -5.89 26.20 -15.32
C ASN A 310 -5.16 27.56 -15.22
N GLY A 311 -4.12 27.75 -16.03
CA GLY A 311 -3.33 29.00 -16.10
C GLY A 311 -2.40 29.25 -14.91
N ARG A 312 -2.19 28.26 -14.04
CA ARG A 312 -1.27 28.32 -12.90
C ARG A 312 -0.22 27.23 -12.97
N LEU A 313 1.05 27.58 -12.76
CA LEU A 313 2.11 26.58 -12.57
C LEU A 313 1.92 25.87 -11.22
N LEU A 314 1.65 24.57 -11.26
CA LEU A 314 1.38 23.80 -10.05
C LEU A 314 2.69 23.54 -9.28
N ALA A 315 2.65 23.69 -7.97
CA ALA A 315 3.76 23.60 -7.01
C ALA A 315 4.76 24.78 -7.05
N ASP A 316 4.52 25.83 -7.80
CA ASP A 316 5.38 27.01 -7.81
C ASP A 316 5.38 27.74 -6.46
N HIS A 317 4.26 27.71 -5.75
CA HIS A 317 4.06 28.28 -4.43
C HIS A 317 3.80 27.23 -3.36
N ALA A 318 4.25 25.99 -3.57
CA ALA A 318 4.03 24.92 -2.62
C ALA A 318 4.66 25.23 -1.27
N ASP A 319 3.86 25.23 -0.23
CA ASP A 319 4.31 25.37 1.14
C ASP A 319 5.12 24.12 1.54
N VAL A 320 6.26 24.33 2.19
CA VAL A 320 7.05 23.22 2.75
C VAL A 320 6.34 22.52 3.93
N GLY A 321 5.18 23.07 4.35
CA GLY A 321 4.43 22.59 5.50
C GLY A 321 5.19 22.82 6.81
N GLU A 322 5.05 21.88 7.75
CA GLU A 322 5.73 21.94 9.04
C GLU A 322 7.25 21.65 8.96
N LYS A 323 7.79 21.43 7.75
CA LYS A 323 9.19 21.02 7.51
C LYS A 323 10.19 22.15 7.28
N ASN A 324 9.88 23.40 7.58
CA ASN A 324 10.75 24.55 7.29
C ASN A 324 12.19 24.43 7.83
N PHE A 325 12.44 23.45 8.68
CA PHE A 325 13.74 23.19 9.31
C PHE A 325 14.54 22.03 8.67
N LEU A 326 13.96 21.32 7.68
CA LEU A 326 14.63 20.18 7.07
C LEU A 326 15.42 20.62 5.84
N LYS A 327 16.71 20.57 5.95
CA LYS A 327 17.60 20.84 4.82
C LYS A 327 17.61 19.64 3.85
N PRO A 328 17.65 19.88 2.52
CA PRO A 328 17.73 18.83 1.50
C PRO A 328 18.88 17.83 1.69
N GLU A 329 19.96 18.26 2.30
CA GLU A 329 21.17 17.47 2.56
C GLU A 329 20.92 16.21 3.39
N VAL A 330 19.91 16.22 4.27
CA VAL A 330 19.56 15.05 5.11
C VAL A 330 18.95 13.92 4.30
N LEU A 331 18.43 14.21 3.09
CA LEU A 331 17.76 13.23 2.23
C LEU A 331 18.66 12.71 1.10
N GLN A 332 19.82 13.35 0.85
CA GLN A 332 20.74 13.01 -0.24
C GLN A 332 21.86 12.04 0.16
N ASP A 333 22.21 11.94 1.46
CA ASP A 333 23.45 11.28 1.92
C ASP A 333 23.37 9.76 2.09
N ARG A 334 22.42 9.04 1.46
CA ARG A 334 22.35 7.59 1.56
C ARG A 334 22.33 6.89 0.21
N HIS A 335 23.03 7.41 -0.75
CA HIS A 335 23.47 6.65 -1.91
C HIS A 335 24.74 5.90 -1.52
N PHE A 336 24.76 4.58 -1.69
CA PHE A 336 26.04 3.88 -1.76
C PHE A 336 26.82 4.54 -2.89
N SER A 337 27.91 5.26 -2.54
CA SER A 337 28.81 5.75 -3.55
C SER A 337 29.31 4.52 -4.32
N ALA A 338 29.14 4.51 -5.62
CA ALA A 338 29.82 3.57 -6.49
C ALA A 338 31.27 4.06 -6.54
N ASP A 339 32.10 3.56 -5.63
CA ASP A 339 33.55 3.56 -5.75
C ASP A 339 34.00 2.30 -6.46
#